data_2ea4d8a2ffac146201c22501a71226d8
#
_entry.id   2ea4d8a2ffac146201c22501a71226d8
#
_cell.length_a   1.000
_cell.length_b   1.000
_cell.length_c   1.000
_cell.angle_alpha   90.00
_cell.angle_beta   90.00
_cell.angle_gamma   90.00
#
_symmetry.space_group_name_H-M   'P 1'
#
loop_
_entity.id
_entity.type
_entity.pdbx_description
1 polymer ?
#
loop_
_entity_poly.entity_id
_entity_poly.type
_entity_poly.pdbx_seq_one_letter_code
_entity_poly.pdbx_strand_id
1 'polypeptide(L)'
;MRLKHLLLGSLLLVSSACFAQLPTASEVASKMYPGWNLGNTMEGNNNGKNFSNDVGLAGETSWQGTKTTKAIIDFVKSKGFKSVRIPCNWVCGHISDASTCTIDATWMARVKEIVDYCISDGLYVVLNDHYDGGWVEKSFGDISDAAITKNSATMKLIWTQIANEFKDYDEHLLFAGLNEPDVSNQKQTDALLKYEQAFVDAVRATGGNNETRTLIVQGPSTDIDKTVNYFSAMPTDAVANRLMVEVHYYSPSQFTGVWENGKPYYFWGAANHVPSGSYKNYNSTWGEESYLSAQFNKMKAKFADKGIPVLLGEFGANWRSIGNTAAQKKHDASIKLFNKLVVQNAINCGMVPMVWDINVANQSGTTGIMTVINRGNCSVFCTPAMEGITEGASSGRWTIATGIDFVKSEATTMPVKAYNLQGQLVTPNTKGIVIINGKKYFNR
;
A
#
# COMPACT_ATOMS: atom_id res chain seq x y z
N MET A 1 34.53 68.25 -21.02
CA MET A 1 33.39 67.59 -20.29
C MET A 1 33.25 66.16 -20.76
N ARG A 2 33.67 65.14 -19.96
CA ARG A 2 33.55 63.74 -20.28
C ARG A 2 32.45 63.15 -19.38
N LEU A 3 31.37 62.72 -20.01
CA LEU A 3 30.24 62.07 -19.35
C LEU A 3 30.60 60.58 -19.10
N LYS A 4 30.65 60.17 -17.84
CA LYS A 4 30.82 58.78 -17.46
C LYS A 4 29.43 58.14 -17.37
N HIS A 5 29.16 57.15 -18.22
CA HIS A 5 27.96 56.33 -18.08
C HIS A 5 28.22 55.28 -17.00
N LEU A 6 27.44 55.33 -15.93
CA LEU A 6 27.33 54.27 -14.93
C LEU A 6 26.31 53.23 -15.46
N LEU A 7 26.75 52.04 -15.81
CA LEU A 7 25.87 50.88 -16.02
C LEU A 7 25.56 50.29 -14.64
N LEU A 8 24.32 50.43 -14.20
CA LEU A 8 23.77 49.69 -13.05
C LEU A 8 23.36 48.29 -13.57
N GLY A 9 24.14 47.26 -13.30
CA GLY A 9 23.77 45.88 -13.53
C GLY A 9 22.82 45.40 -12.42
N SER A 10 21.54 45.23 -12.75
CA SER A 10 20.57 44.57 -11.85
C SER A 10 20.85 43.06 -11.81
N LEU A 11 21.45 42.59 -10.73
CA LEU A 11 21.59 41.18 -10.43
C LEU A 11 20.20 40.67 -9.98
N LEU A 12 19.45 39.98 -10.86
CA LEU A 12 18.29 39.20 -10.47
C LEU A 12 18.76 37.95 -9.69
N LEU A 13 18.65 38.05 -8.38
CA LEU A 13 18.74 36.88 -7.51
C LEU A 13 17.47 36.03 -7.72
N VAL A 14 17.56 35.03 -8.60
CA VAL A 14 16.58 33.93 -8.64
C VAL A 14 16.83 33.11 -7.39
N SER A 15 16.07 33.35 -6.34
CA SER A 15 16.00 32.43 -5.20
C SER A 15 15.30 31.15 -5.66
N SER A 16 16.09 30.13 -6.05
CA SER A 16 15.58 28.78 -6.18
C SER A 16 15.11 28.37 -4.77
N ALA A 17 13.80 28.31 -4.56
CA ALA A 17 13.26 27.67 -3.39
C ALA A 17 13.69 26.20 -3.45
N CYS A 18 14.70 25.84 -2.67
CA CYS A 18 15.13 24.47 -2.50
C CYS A 18 14.09 23.78 -1.62
N PHE A 19 13.04 23.23 -2.24
CA PHE A 19 12.14 22.34 -1.52
C PHE A 19 12.96 21.14 -1.06
N ALA A 20 12.92 20.84 0.24
CA ALA A 20 13.55 19.66 0.76
C ALA A 20 12.90 18.44 0.09
N GLN A 21 13.70 17.63 -0.58
CA GLN A 21 13.23 16.44 -1.28
C GLN A 21 12.60 15.48 -0.25
N LEU A 22 11.37 14.98 -0.51
CA LEU A 22 10.74 13.99 0.34
C LEU A 22 11.60 12.74 0.48
N PRO A 23 11.45 11.95 1.58
CA PRO A 23 12.19 10.70 1.80
C PRO A 23 11.96 9.69 0.68
N THR A 24 12.92 8.80 0.44
CA THR A 24 12.79 7.68 -0.51
C THR A 24 11.65 6.74 -0.15
N ALA A 25 11.13 5.99 -1.13
CA ALA A 25 10.08 4.99 -0.89
C ALA A 25 10.45 3.98 0.21
N SER A 26 11.73 3.57 0.30
CA SER A 26 12.19 2.65 1.35
C SER A 26 12.22 3.31 2.73
N GLU A 27 12.61 4.58 2.83
CA GLU A 27 12.57 5.33 4.10
C GLU A 27 11.14 5.54 4.59
N VAL A 28 10.21 5.85 3.69
CA VAL A 28 8.78 5.96 4.00
C VAL A 28 8.23 4.60 4.43
N ALA A 29 8.38 3.56 3.61
CA ALA A 29 7.86 2.23 3.86
C ALA A 29 8.33 1.65 5.22
N SER A 30 9.57 1.94 5.63
CA SER A 30 10.14 1.48 6.92
C SER A 30 9.38 2.00 8.15
N LYS A 31 8.52 3.00 7.99
CA LYS A 31 7.76 3.66 9.07
C LYS A 31 6.25 3.35 9.03
N MET A 32 5.76 2.67 7.99
CA MET A 32 4.32 2.53 7.70
C MET A 32 3.64 1.33 8.36
N TYR A 33 4.35 0.42 9.02
CA TYR A 33 3.76 -0.83 9.50
C TYR A 33 3.55 -0.90 11.01
N PRO A 34 2.50 -1.62 11.46
CA PRO A 34 1.44 -2.23 10.66
C PRO A 34 0.46 -1.19 10.11
N GLY A 35 -0.17 -1.50 8.95
CA GLY A 35 -1.18 -0.69 8.32
C GLY A 35 -2.58 -1.31 8.43
N TRP A 36 -3.60 -0.48 8.18
CA TRP A 36 -5.02 -0.83 8.24
C TRP A 36 -5.75 -0.25 7.03
N ASN A 37 -6.72 -0.98 6.48
CA ASN A 37 -7.58 -0.49 5.42
C ASN A 37 -8.88 0.07 5.98
N LEU A 38 -9.27 1.28 5.56
CA LEU A 38 -10.60 1.84 5.73
C LEU A 38 -11.55 1.21 4.68
N GLY A 39 -11.65 -0.12 4.70
CA GLY A 39 -12.38 -0.88 3.68
C GLY A 39 -13.90 -0.73 3.77
N ASN A 40 -14.60 -1.01 2.66
CA ASN A 40 -16.03 -0.88 2.47
C ASN A 40 -16.55 0.54 2.73
N THR A 41 -15.74 1.57 2.49
CA THR A 41 -16.07 2.96 2.85
C THR A 41 -16.06 3.88 1.62
N MET A 42 -14.91 4.43 1.23
CA MET A 42 -14.84 5.38 0.12
C MET A 42 -14.89 4.69 -1.25
N GLU A 43 -14.77 3.38 -1.31
CA GLU A 43 -15.01 2.55 -2.49
C GLU A 43 -16.46 2.05 -2.62
N GLY A 44 -17.32 2.36 -1.64
CA GLY A 44 -18.74 2.04 -1.67
C GLY A 44 -19.45 2.79 -2.81
N ASN A 45 -19.98 2.08 -3.79
CA ASN A 45 -20.52 2.69 -5.01
C ASN A 45 -22.05 2.67 -5.14
N ASN A 46 -22.75 2.00 -4.23
CA ASN A 46 -24.23 1.95 -4.23
C ASN A 46 -24.85 1.68 -5.62
N ASN A 47 -24.23 0.81 -6.43
CA ASN A 47 -24.57 0.56 -7.85
C ASN A 47 -24.43 1.80 -8.75
N GLY A 48 -23.52 2.70 -8.44
CA GLY A 48 -23.21 3.87 -9.26
C GLY A 48 -22.73 3.51 -10.65
N LYS A 49 -22.88 4.45 -11.56
CA LYS A 49 -22.43 4.30 -12.95
C LYS A 49 -21.10 4.98 -13.16
N ASN A 50 -20.27 4.40 -13.98
CA ASN A 50 -19.03 5.03 -14.42
C ASN A 50 -19.31 6.33 -15.17
N PHE A 51 -18.49 7.33 -14.94
CA PHE A 51 -18.58 8.66 -15.56
C PHE A 51 -19.93 9.39 -15.29
N SER A 52 -20.48 9.19 -14.08
CA SER A 52 -21.71 9.86 -13.59
C SER A 52 -21.49 10.39 -12.18
N ASN A 53 -22.45 11.21 -11.68
CA ASN A 53 -22.47 11.72 -10.30
C ASN A 53 -23.76 11.26 -9.60
N ASP A 54 -24.01 9.95 -9.60
CA ASP A 54 -25.26 9.37 -9.10
C ASP A 54 -25.14 8.69 -7.72
N VAL A 55 -23.96 8.69 -7.12
CA VAL A 55 -23.70 8.13 -5.79
C VAL A 55 -23.53 9.22 -4.73
N GLY A 56 -22.70 10.22 -4.99
CA GLY A 56 -22.40 11.30 -4.06
C GLY A 56 -21.87 10.80 -2.71
N LEU A 57 -22.10 11.55 -1.63
CA LEU A 57 -21.65 11.19 -0.29
C LEU A 57 -22.30 9.92 0.30
N ALA A 58 -23.39 9.42 -0.28
CA ALA A 58 -24.02 8.19 0.18
C ALA A 58 -23.16 6.94 -0.05
N GLY A 59 -22.17 6.99 -0.95
CA GLY A 59 -21.20 5.91 -1.18
C GLY A 59 -20.49 5.51 0.10
N GLU A 60 -20.02 6.47 0.89
CA GLU A 60 -19.25 6.22 2.12
C GLU A 60 -19.90 5.22 3.08
N THR A 61 -21.21 5.18 3.15
CA THR A 61 -21.95 4.35 4.11
C THR A 61 -22.76 3.23 3.45
N SER A 62 -22.65 3.07 2.12
CA SER A 62 -23.50 2.15 1.37
C SER A 62 -23.26 0.66 1.68
N TRP A 63 -22.02 0.30 2.04
CA TRP A 63 -21.64 -1.10 2.28
C TRP A 63 -21.48 -1.46 3.76
N GLN A 64 -21.22 -0.48 4.67
CA GLN A 64 -20.93 -0.77 6.09
C GLN A 64 -21.68 0.14 7.09
N GLY A 65 -22.37 1.18 6.64
CA GLY A 65 -23.32 1.98 7.43
C GLY A 65 -22.72 3.03 8.36
N THR A 66 -21.39 3.05 8.60
CA THR A 66 -20.74 3.98 9.56
C THR A 66 -19.99 5.09 8.82
N LYS A 67 -20.37 6.36 9.06
CA LYS A 67 -19.60 7.50 8.57
C LYS A 67 -18.26 7.60 9.28
N THR A 68 -17.18 7.82 8.54
CA THR A 68 -15.84 7.97 9.12
C THR A 68 -15.72 9.28 9.90
N THR A 69 -15.20 9.21 11.11
CA THR A 69 -14.97 10.35 12.01
C THR A 69 -13.52 10.38 12.46
N LYS A 70 -13.08 11.56 12.92
CA LYS A 70 -11.74 11.70 13.54
C LYS A 70 -11.54 10.69 14.70
N ALA A 71 -12.57 10.47 15.51
CA ALA A 71 -12.51 9.52 16.64
C ALA A 71 -12.21 8.08 16.20
N ILE A 72 -12.70 7.65 15.03
CA ILE A 72 -12.37 6.33 14.47
C ILE A 72 -10.88 6.26 14.13
N ILE A 73 -10.33 7.30 13.50
CA ILE A 73 -8.92 7.36 13.13
C ILE A 73 -8.03 7.43 14.37
N ASP A 74 -8.39 8.25 15.38
CA ASP A 74 -7.72 8.30 16.69
C ASP A 74 -7.67 6.92 17.34
N PHE A 75 -8.78 6.17 17.27
CA PHE A 75 -8.85 4.81 17.81
C PHE A 75 -7.91 3.86 17.03
N VAL A 76 -7.92 3.88 15.69
CA VAL A 76 -7.01 3.09 14.85
C VAL A 76 -5.56 3.36 15.23
N LYS A 77 -5.17 4.64 15.33
CA LYS A 77 -3.84 5.03 15.80
C LYS A 77 -3.52 4.50 17.20
N SER A 78 -4.48 4.58 18.13
CA SER A 78 -4.30 4.11 19.51
C SER A 78 -4.02 2.61 19.61
N LYS A 79 -4.40 1.83 18.57
CA LYS A 79 -4.13 0.39 18.47
C LYS A 79 -2.75 0.08 17.87
N GLY A 80 -1.96 1.10 17.56
CA GLY A 80 -0.57 0.94 17.12
C GLY A 80 -0.40 0.91 15.60
N PHE A 81 -1.45 1.07 14.81
CA PHE A 81 -1.34 1.22 13.37
C PHE A 81 -0.56 2.49 13.02
N LYS A 82 0.25 2.42 11.98
CA LYS A 82 1.13 3.49 11.51
C LYS A 82 0.70 4.05 10.16
N SER A 83 -0.14 3.33 9.44
CA SER A 83 -0.67 3.77 8.15
C SER A 83 -2.12 3.33 7.96
N VAL A 84 -2.83 4.09 7.12
CA VAL A 84 -4.20 3.81 6.68
C VAL A 84 -4.22 3.80 5.17
N ARG A 85 -4.71 2.72 4.55
CA ARG A 85 -5.07 2.72 3.13
C ARG A 85 -6.54 3.12 3.03
N ILE A 86 -6.82 4.07 2.17
CA ILE A 86 -8.16 4.59 1.88
C ILE A 86 -8.54 4.13 0.48
N PRO A 87 -9.22 2.96 0.34
CA PRO A 87 -9.83 2.56 -0.92
C PRO A 87 -10.83 3.62 -1.36
N CYS A 88 -10.76 4.10 -2.63
CA CYS A 88 -11.59 5.21 -3.07
C CYS A 88 -12.07 5.04 -4.51
N ASN A 89 -13.36 5.27 -4.76
CA ASN A 89 -13.91 5.45 -6.09
C ASN A 89 -13.82 6.92 -6.52
N TRP A 90 -13.52 7.14 -7.80
CA TRP A 90 -13.42 8.47 -8.40
C TRP A 90 -14.33 8.60 -9.64
N VAL A 91 -14.38 7.54 -10.46
CA VAL A 91 -15.12 7.52 -11.73
C VAL A 91 -16.53 6.98 -11.56
N CYS A 92 -16.70 5.98 -10.69
CA CYS A 92 -17.99 5.34 -10.45
C CYS A 92 -18.84 6.18 -9.49
N GLY A 93 -19.76 6.96 -10.06
CA GLY A 93 -20.74 7.74 -9.29
C GLY A 93 -20.25 9.07 -8.74
N HIS A 94 -19.03 9.54 -9.13
CA HIS A 94 -18.42 10.76 -8.59
C HIS A 94 -17.84 11.71 -9.67
N ILE A 95 -18.30 11.57 -10.92
CA ILE A 95 -17.91 12.46 -12.03
C ILE A 95 -19.02 13.49 -12.28
N SER A 96 -18.78 14.76 -11.99
CA SER A 96 -19.72 15.85 -12.17
C SER A 96 -19.84 16.31 -13.62
N ASP A 97 -18.81 16.12 -14.44
CA ASP A 97 -18.79 16.38 -15.88
C ASP A 97 -18.06 15.25 -16.63
N ALA A 98 -18.83 14.41 -17.30
CA ALA A 98 -18.29 13.27 -18.05
C ALA A 98 -17.42 13.69 -19.27
N SER A 99 -17.66 14.87 -19.85
CA SER A 99 -16.92 15.33 -21.03
C SER A 99 -15.47 15.72 -20.71
N THR A 100 -15.23 16.20 -19.51
CA THR A 100 -13.91 16.59 -18.97
C THR A 100 -13.39 15.61 -17.93
N CYS A 101 -14.19 14.60 -17.59
CA CYS A 101 -13.90 13.66 -16.49
C CYS A 101 -13.64 14.37 -15.16
N THR A 102 -14.44 15.42 -14.85
CA THR A 102 -14.26 16.23 -13.64
C THR A 102 -14.82 15.51 -12.42
N ILE A 103 -13.99 15.27 -11.42
CA ILE A 103 -14.37 14.68 -10.14
C ILE A 103 -15.29 15.65 -9.39
N ASP A 104 -16.35 15.12 -8.74
CA ASP A 104 -17.25 15.91 -7.91
C ASP A 104 -16.50 16.57 -6.75
N ALA A 105 -16.63 17.90 -6.63
CA ALA A 105 -15.90 18.67 -5.64
C ALA A 105 -16.32 18.34 -4.20
N THR A 106 -17.57 17.94 -3.98
CA THR A 106 -18.09 17.54 -2.66
C THR A 106 -17.49 16.22 -2.23
N TRP A 107 -17.36 15.27 -3.16
CA TRP A 107 -16.69 14.00 -2.93
C TRP A 107 -15.19 14.19 -2.65
N MET A 108 -14.48 14.96 -3.49
CA MET A 108 -13.07 15.28 -3.29
C MET A 108 -12.83 15.91 -1.91
N ALA A 109 -13.66 16.87 -1.51
CA ALA A 109 -13.56 17.50 -0.19
C ALA A 109 -13.79 16.50 0.96
N ARG A 110 -14.69 15.50 0.78
CA ARG A 110 -14.91 14.46 1.80
C ARG A 110 -13.74 13.51 1.91
N VAL A 111 -13.17 13.09 0.79
CA VAL A 111 -11.95 12.25 0.79
C VAL A 111 -10.81 13.02 1.48
N LYS A 112 -10.63 14.30 1.14
CA LYS A 112 -9.63 15.17 1.76
C LYS A 112 -9.81 15.27 3.28
N GLU A 113 -11.03 15.44 3.77
CA GLU A 113 -11.33 15.49 5.20
C GLU A 113 -10.86 14.22 5.93
N ILE A 114 -11.06 13.04 5.34
CA ILE A 114 -10.60 11.77 5.92
C ILE A 114 -9.07 11.66 5.88
N VAL A 115 -8.44 12.07 4.78
CA VAL A 115 -6.98 12.16 4.69
C VAL A 115 -6.43 13.06 5.77
N ASP A 116 -7.04 14.25 5.98
CA ASP A 116 -6.63 15.21 7.01
C ASP A 116 -6.75 14.63 8.43
N TYR A 117 -7.77 13.80 8.72
CA TYR A 117 -7.85 13.09 9.99
C TYR A 117 -6.63 12.20 10.22
N CYS A 118 -6.21 11.45 9.19
CA CYS A 118 -5.06 10.56 9.30
C CYS A 118 -3.73 11.33 9.44
N ILE A 119 -3.52 12.35 8.60
CA ILE A 119 -2.30 13.17 8.60
C ILE A 119 -2.14 13.91 9.92
N SER A 120 -3.23 14.48 10.48
CA SER A 120 -3.18 15.18 11.77
C SER A 120 -2.76 14.27 12.94
N ASP A 121 -2.95 12.96 12.79
CA ASP A 121 -2.46 11.94 13.73
C ASP A 121 -1.02 11.49 13.44
N GLY A 122 -0.38 11.98 12.38
CA GLY A 122 0.92 11.53 11.92
C GLY A 122 0.90 10.09 11.39
N LEU A 123 -0.24 9.65 10.84
CA LEU A 123 -0.36 8.38 10.14
C LEU A 123 0.05 8.57 8.68
N TYR A 124 0.69 7.55 8.11
CA TYR A 124 0.86 7.47 6.67
C TYR A 124 -0.46 7.10 6.00
N VAL A 125 -0.71 7.66 4.83
CA VAL A 125 -1.94 7.41 4.06
C VAL A 125 -1.58 6.87 2.68
N VAL A 126 -2.23 5.78 2.28
CA VAL A 126 -2.22 5.30 0.89
C VAL A 126 -3.61 5.58 0.31
N LEU A 127 -3.69 6.50 -0.65
CA LEU A 127 -4.92 6.81 -1.37
C LEU A 127 -4.85 6.20 -2.77
N ASN A 128 -5.86 5.42 -3.17
CA ASN A 128 -5.86 4.73 -4.45
C ASN A 128 -7.09 5.04 -5.32
N ASP A 129 -7.07 4.48 -6.52
CA ASP A 129 -8.25 4.27 -7.37
C ASP A 129 -8.66 2.79 -7.21
N HIS A 130 -9.77 2.54 -6.50
CA HIS A 130 -10.12 1.21 -6.01
C HIS A 130 -11.28 0.59 -6.78
N TYR A 131 -11.03 -0.41 -7.61
CA TYR A 131 -11.99 -1.05 -8.50
C TYR A 131 -12.77 -0.06 -9.37
N ASP A 132 -13.41 0.90 -8.73
CA ASP A 132 -14.05 2.10 -9.29
C ASP A 132 -15.01 1.79 -10.44
N GLY A 133 -15.95 0.86 -10.19
CA GLY A 133 -16.87 0.35 -11.19
C GLY A 133 -16.21 -0.44 -12.33
N GLY A 134 -14.93 -0.81 -12.16
CA GLY A 134 -14.16 -1.61 -13.11
C GLY A 134 -13.78 -0.87 -14.39
N TRP A 135 -13.82 0.49 -14.40
CA TRP A 135 -13.59 1.27 -15.63
C TRP A 135 -12.24 0.97 -16.29
N VAL A 136 -11.20 0.71 -15.50
CA VAL A 136 -9.90 0.28 -15.98
C VAL A 136 -9.55 -1.14 -15.52
N GLU A 137 -9.87 -1.52 -14.28
CA GLU A 137 -9.52 -2.85 -13.76
C GLU A 137 -10.11 -4.01 -14.56
N LYS A 138 -11.30 -3.83 -15.16
CA LYS A 138 -11.95 -4.82 -16.03
C LYS A 138 -11.75 -4.57 -17.53
N SER A 139 -10.91 -3.62 -17.92
CA SER A 139 -10.72 -3.23 -19.32
C SER A 139 -9.75 -4.12 -20.11
N PHE A 140 -9.02 -5.01 -19.44
CA PHE A 140 -7.95 -5.82 -20.07
C PHE A 140 -8.42 -6.92 -21.03
N GLY A 141 -9.73 -7.03 -21.28
CA GLY A 141 -10.28 -7.79 -22.39
C GLY A 141 -10.06 -7.14 -23.76
N ASP A 142 -9.93 -5.80 -23.80
CA ASP A 142 -9.53 -5.03 -24.98
C ASP A 142 -8.24 -4.25 -24.70
N ILE A 143 -7.14 -4.73 -25.23
CA ILE A 143 -5.82 -4.11 -25.15
C ILE A 143 -5.34 -3.56 -26.50
N SER A 144 -6.27 -3.14 -27.36
CA SER A 144 -5.94 -2.41 -28.60
C SER A 144 -5.28 -1.07 -28.27
N ASP A 145 -4.49 -0.54 -29.20
CA ASP A 145 -3.83 0.77 -29.03
C ASP A 145 -4.86 1.88 -28.78
N ALA A 146 -6.05 1.79 -29.36
CA ALA A 146 -7.14 2.75 -29.14
C ALA A 146 -7.66 2.68 -27.70
N ALA A 147 -7.91 1.47 -27.16
CA ALA A 147 -8.36 1.27 -25.79
C ALA A 147 -7.29 1.72 -24.79
N ILE A 148 -6.04 1.36 -25.01
CA ILE A 148 -4.91 1.77 -24.15
C ILE A 148 -4.77 3.30 -24.15
N THR A 149 -4.82 3.95 -25.31
CA THR A 149 -4.73 5.41 -25.44
C THR A 149 -5.85 6.11 -24.68
N LYS A 150 -7.10 5.64 -24.86
CA LYS A 150 -8.28 6.19 -24.17
C LYS A 150 -8.15 6.06 -22.66
N ASN A 151 -7.85 4.86 -22.15
CA ASN A 151 -7.79 4.61 -20.71
C ASN A 151 -6.60 5.33 -20.07
N SER A 152 -5.46 5.40 -20.74
CA SER A 152 -4.30 6.20 -20.27
C SER A 152 -4.63 7.69 -20.21
N ALA A 153 -5.39 8.23 -21.15
CA ALA A 153 -5.85 9.62 -21.11
C ALA A 153 -6.79 9.88 -19.93
N THR A 154 -7.74 8.99 -19.67
CA THR A 154 -8.65 9.07 -18.53
C THR A 154 -7.84 8.97 -17.19
N MET A 155 -6.91 8.03 -17.09
CA MET A 155 -6.00 7.90 -15.94
C MET A 155 -5.28 9.23 -15.65
N LYS A 156 -4.75 9.87 -16.70
CA LYS A 156 -4.07 11.18 -16.55
C LYS A 156 -5.03 12.26 -16.05
N LEU A 157 -6.26 12.33 -16.58
CA LEU A 157 -7.25 13.32 -16.15
C LEU A 157 -7.61 13.16 -14.66
N ILE A 158 -7.88 11.94 -14.21
CA ILE A 158 -8.25 11.64 -12.82
C ILE A 158 -7.07 11.94 -11.88
N TRP A 159 -5.90 11.37 -12.15
CA TRP A 159 -4.74 11.53 -11.27
C TRP A 159 -4.17 12.95 -11.25
N THR A 160 -4.33 13.71 -12.33
CA THR A 160 -3.97 15.14 -12.31
C THR A 160 -4.84 15.93 -11.34
N GLN A 161 -6.15 15.66 -11.26
CA GLN A 161 -7.05 16.34 -10.33
C GLN A 161 -6.72 15.95 -8.88
N ILE A 162 -6.60 14.64 -8.60
CA ILE A 162 -6.24 14.14 -7.27
C ILE A 162 -4.89 14.72 -6.84
N ALA A 163 -3.88 14.61 -7.70
CA ALA A 163 -2.54 15.08 -7.37
C ALA A 163 -2.47 16.59 -7.12
N ASN A 164 -3.23 17.39 -7.85
CA ASN A 164 -3.30 18.85 -7.61
C ASN A 164 -3.96 19.19 -6.27
N GLU A 165 -5.03 18.48 -5.87
CA GLU A 165 -5.70 18.69 -4.58
C GLU A 165 -4.75 18.43 -3.40
N PHE A 166 -3.89 17.43 -3.53
CA PHE A 166 -3.04 16.96 -2.43
C PHE A 166 -1.55 17.31 -2.60
N LYS A 167 -1.16 18.18 -3.53
CA LYS A 167 0.25 18.42 -3.87
C LYS A 167 1.11 18.96 -2.73
N ASP A 168 0.51 19.67 -1.79
CA ASP A 168 1.22 20.31 -0.67
C ASP A 168 1.39 19.39 0.55
N TYR A 169 0.79 18.16 0.53
CA TYR A 169 0.98 17.18 1.58
C TYR A 169 2.40 16.60 1.53
N ASP A 170 2.96 16.34 2.70
CA ASP A 170 4.30 15.80 2.86
C ASP A 170 4.39 14.29 2.54
N GLU A 171 5.46 13.63 3.00
CA GLU A 171 5.72 12.21 2.76
C GLU A 171 4.71 11.25 3.40
N HIS A 172 3.85 11.74 4.29
CA HIS A 172 2.83 10.90 4.92
C HIS A 172 1.70 10.51 3.96
N LEU A 173 1.53 11.22 2.84
CA LEU A 173 0.56 10.84 1.82
C LEU A 173 1.25 10.19 0.62
N LEU A 174 0.81 8.98 0.27
CA LEU A 174 1.22 8.19 -0.88
C LEU A 174 0.04 7.98 -1.81
N PHE A 175 0.29 7.86 -3.12
CA PHE A 175 -0.72 7.50 -4.10
C PHE A 175 -0.46 6.12 -4.67
N ALA A 176 -1.54 5.35 -4.89
CA ALA A 176 -1.52 4.05 -5.54
C ALA A 176 -2.42 4.09 -6.80
N GLY A 177 -1.85 3.76 -7.96
CA GLY A 177 -2.48 4.03 -9.26
C GLY A 177 -3.82 3.36 -9.46
N LEU A 178 -3.95 2.12 -9.00
CA LEU A 178 -5.11 1.23 -9.15
C LEU A 178 -5.32 0.41 -7.87
N ASN A 179 -6.11 -0.69 -7.99
CA ASN A 179 -6.30 -1.68 -6.93
C ASN A 179 -5.91 -3.11 -7.41
N GLU A 180 -6.80 -3.84 -8.05
CA GLU A 180 -6.60 -5.24 -8.49
C GLU A 180 -6.83 -5.39 -10.00
N PRO A 181 -5.96 -4.85 -10.87
CA PRO A 181 -6.13 -4.90 -12.31
C PRO A 181 -6.24 -6.34 -12.81
N ASP A 182 -7.34 -6.69 -13.52
CA ASP A 182 -7.67 -8.06 -13.93
C ASP A 182 -6.78 -8.54 -15.10
N VAL A 183 -5.52 -8.77 -14.78
CA VAL A 183 -4.45 -9.13 -15.71
C VAL A 183 -4.02 -10.57 -15.53
N SER A 184 -3.95 -11.33 -16.63
CA SER A 184 -3.72 -12.77 -16.60
C SER A 184 -2.54 -13.27 -17.42
N ASN A 185 -1.87 -12.36 -18.18
CA ASN A 185 -0.77 -12.74 -19.07
C ASN A 185 0.14 -11.55 -19.36
N GLN A 186 1.27 -11.81 -20.05
CA GLN A 186 2.28 -10.81 -20.36
C GLN A 186 1.73 -9.63 -21.18
N LYS A 187 0.92 -9.87 -22.22
CA LYS A 187 0.38 -8.80 -23.07
C LYS A 187 -0.51 -7.83 -22.31
N GLN A 188 -1.34 -8.35 -21.42
CA GLN A 188 -2.16 -7.52 -20.55
C GLN A 188 -1.30 -6.78 -19.52
N THR A 189 -0.21 -7.40 -19.02
CA THR A 189 0.75 -6.71 -18.14
C THR A 189 1.46 -5.56 -18.86
N ASP A 190 1.80 -5.73 -20.14
CA ASP A 190 2.40 -4.65 -20.94
C ASP A 190 1.42 -3.48 -21.12
N ALA A 191 0.11 -3.75 -21.22
CA ALA A 191 -0.92 -2.71 -21.20
C ALA A 191 -1.07 -2.05 -19.83
N LEU A 192 -1.05 -2.84 -18.74
CA LEU A 192 -1.06 -2.33 -17.37
C LEU A 192 0.10 -1.36 -17.14
N LEU A 193 1.31 -1.71 -17.56
CA LEU A 193 2.47 -0.84 -17.41
C LEU A 193 2.32 0.52 -18.14
N LYS A 194 1.54 0.58 -19.24
CA LYS A 194 1.21 1.86 -19.89
C LYS A 194 0.24 2.70 -19.04
N TYR A 195 -0.72 2.08 -18.36
CA TYR A 195 -1.61 2.77 -17.44
C TYR A 195 -0.87 3.28 -16.21
N GLU A 196 -0.01 2.44 -15.64
CA GLU A 196 0.85 2.82 -14.50
C GLU A 196 1.84 3.95 -14.88
N GLN A 197 2.38 3.94 -16.10
CA GLN A 197 3.20 5.06 -16.60
C GLN A 197 2.37 6.34 -16.72
N ALA A 198 1.13 6.25 -17.21
CA ALA A 198 0.24 7.40 -17.33
C ALA A 198 -0.09 8.01 -15.95
N PHE A 199 -0.27 7.17 -14.93
CA PHE A 199 -0.43 7.59 -13.53
C PHE A 199 0.82 8.32 -13.01
N VAL A 200 2.00 7.71 -13.15
CA VAL A 200 3.26 8.32 -12.69
C VAL A 200 3.48 9.67 -13.36
N ASP A 201 3.35 9.73 -14.69
CA ASP A 201 3.51 10.96 -15.46
C ASP A 201 2.55 12.06 -15.01
N ALA A 202 1.28 11.71 -14.80
CA ALA A 202 0.25 12.67 -14.38
C ALA A 202 0.56 13.28 -13.02
N VAL A 203 0.93 12.45 -12.04
CA VAL A 203 1.27 12.93 -10.70
C VAL A 203 2.51 13.82 -10.73
N ARG A 204 3.60 13.38 -11.40
CA ARG A 204 4.86 14.13 -11.50
C ARG A 204 4.66 15.50 -12.16
N ALA A 205 3.83 15.58 -13.19
CA ALA A 205 3.55 16.80 -13.93
C ALA A 205 2.88 17.91 -13.10
N THR A 206 2.27 17.59 -11.95
CA THR A 206 1.62 18.56 -11.07
C THR A 206 2.61 19.38 -10.24
N GLY A 207 3.85 18.94 -10.10
CA GLY A 207 4.91 19.65 -9.38
C GLY A 207 4.76 19.62 -7.85
N GLY A 208 5.50 20.50 -7.16
CA GLY A 208 5.51 20.57 -5.70
C GLY A 208 6.01 19.25 -5.08
N ASN A 209 5.41 18.82 -3.96
CA ASN A 209 5.79 17.57 -3.30
C ASN A 209 5.52 16.33 -4.18
N ASN A 210 4.66 16.44 -5.18
CA ASN A 210 4.37 15.34 -6.10
C ASN A 210 5.55 15.00 -7.03
N GLU A 211 6.53 15.89 -7.22
CA GLU A 211 7.75 15.58 -7.97
C GLU A 211 8.53 14.42 -7.34
N THR A 212 8.45 14.28 -6.00
CA THR A 212 9.22 13.29 -5.25
C THR A 212 8.38 12.41 -4.33
N ARG A 213 7.06 12.54 -4.34
CA ARG A 213 6.13 11.71 -3.58
C ARG A 213 6.30 10.24 -3.90
N THR A 214 6.24 9.37 -2.91
CA THR A 214 6.20 7.92 -3.13
C THR A 214 4.91 7.54 -3.85
N LEU A 215 5.05 6.84 -4.98
CA LEU A 215 3.95 6.30 -5.78
C LEU A 215 3.99 4.77 -5.75
N ILE A 216 2.82 4.16 -5.83
CA ILE A 216 2.64 2.71 -5.71
C ILE A 216 1.98 2.21 -6.99
N VAL A 217 2.59 1.23 -7.64
CA VAL A 217 2.10 0.61 -8.87
C VAL A 217 1.69 -0.83 -8.58
N GLN A 218 0.62 -1.29 -9.21
CA GLN A 218 0.03 -2.59 -8.93
C GLN A 218 0.68 -3.71 -9.75
N GLY A 219 0.99 -4.80 -9.10
CA GLY A 219 1.28 -6.05 -9.81
C GLY A 219 0.03 -6.61 -10.51
N PRO A 220 0.18 -7.44 -11.57
CA PRO A 220 -0.93 -8.09 -12.25
C PRO A 220 -1.89 -8.79 -11.27
N SER A 221 -3.14 -8.35 -11.23
CA SER A 221 -4.19 -8.78 -10.26
C SER A 221 -3.76 -8.67 -8.79
N THR A 222 -2.74 -7.87 -8.47
CA THR A 222 -2.02 -7.86 -7.19
C THR A 222 -1.65 -9.26 -6.67
N ASP A 223 -1.64 -10.25 -7.57
CA ASP A 223 -1.28 -11.63 -7.28
C ASP A 223 0.26 -11.79 -7.30
N ILE A 224 0.80 -12.44 -6.27
CA ILE A 224 2.26 -12.60 -6.11
C ILE A 224 2.86 -13.40 -7.27
N ASP A 225 2.25 -14.52 -7.65
CA ASP A 225 2.79 -15.39 -8.71
C ASP A 225 2.71 -14.71 -10.09
N LYS A 226 1.59 -14.06 -10.40
CA LYS A 226 1.46 -13.27 -11.64
C LYS A 226 2.47 -12.12 -11.66
N THR A 227 2.65 -11.42 -10.53
CA THR A 227 3.62 -10.31 -10.41
C THR A 227 5.04 -10.81 -10.62
N VAL A 228 5.40 -11.96 -10.05
CA VAL A 228 6.72 -12.56 -10.26
C VAL A 228 6.92 -12.96 -11.71
N ASN A 229 5.90 -13.52 -12.35
CA ASN A 229 6.01 -14.10 -13.69
C ASN A 229 5.90 -13.04 -14.81
N TYR A 230 5.06 -12.03 -14.67
CA TYR A 230 4.72 -11.13 -15.78
C TYR A 230 5.19 -9.69 -15.58
N PHE A 231 5.38 -9.21 -14.35
CA PHE A 231 5.80 -7.82 -14.11
C PHE A 231 7.30 -7.67 -14.37
N SER A 232 7.67 -7.42 -15.63
CA SER A 232 9.05 -7.45 -16.10
C SER A 232 9.83 -6.15 -15.88
N ALA A 233 9.15 -5.01 -15.78
CA ALA A 233 9.74 -3.69 -15.59
C ALA A 233 8.88 -2.81 -14.70
N MET A 234 9.52 -1.84 -14.03
CA MET A 234 8.84 -0.73 -13.35
C MET A 234 8.54 0.37 -14.38
N PRO A 235 7.48 1.18 -14.18
CA PRO A 235 7.38 2.46 -14.88
C PRO A 235 8.64 3.30 -14.71
N THR A 236 8.95 4.11 -15.71
CA THR A 236 10.03 5.10 -15.59
C THR A 236 9.60 6.25 -14.69
N ASP A 237 10.50 6.69 -13.83
CA ASP A 237 10.28 7.85 -12.97
C ASP A 237 11.46 8.80 -13.10
N ALA A 238 11.20 10.10 -13.20
CA ALA A 238 12.23 11.13 -13.28
C ALA A 238 13.13 11.17 -12.04
N VAL A 239 12.59 10.73 -10.89
CA VAL A 239 13.31 10.69 -9.62
C VAL A 239 13.44 9.26 -9.12
N ALA A 240 14.66 8.79 -8.96
CA ALA A 240 14.94 7.42 -8.52
C ALA A 240 14.43 7.13 -7.09
N ASN A 241 14.12 5.86 -6.82
CA ASN A 241 13.74 5.34 -5.50
C ASN A 241 12.44 5.96 -4.94
N ARG A 242 11.47 6.24 -5.82
CA ARG A 242 10.16 6.82 -5.44
C ARG A 242 8.98 5.91 -5.72
N LEU A 243 9.22 4.70 -6.22
CA LEU A 243 8.18 3.75 -6.56
C LEU A 243 8.18 2.56 -5.59
N MET A 244 6.98 2.06 -5.26
CA MET A 244 6.70 0.80 -4.60
C MET A 244 5.87 -0.09 -5.53
N VAL A 245 5.83 -1.39 -5.26
CA VAL A 245 4.95 -2.35 -5.93
C VAL A 245 3.92 -2.86 -4.94
N GLU A 246 2.64 -2.95 -5.34
CA GLU A 246 1.56 -3.48 -4.51
C GLU A 246 1.19 -4.90 -4.93
N VAL A 247 1.01 -5.76 -3.93
CA VAL A 247 0.40 -7.10 -4.03
C VAL A 247 -0.53 -7.33 -2.85
N HIS A 248 -1.46 -8.29 -3.01
CA HIS A 248 -2.39 -8.72 -1.97
C HIS A 248 -2.13 -10.19 -1.59
N TYR A 249 -2.58 -10.62 -0.40
CA TYR A 249 -2.39 -11.99 0.06
C TYR A 249 -3.62 -12.54 0.80
N TYR A 250 -4.34 -13.42 0.12
CA TYR A 250 -5.54 -14.07 0.63
C TYR A 250 -5.47 -15.60 0.49
N SER A 251 -4.31 -16.20 0.78
CA SER A 251 -4.11 -17.65 0.70
C SER A 251 -3.98 -18.31 2.08
N PRO A 252 -4.65 -19.47 2.29
CA PRO A 252 -5.57 -20.13 1.39
C PRO A 252 -6.95 -19.45 1.38
N SER A 253 -7.59 -19.35 0.21
CA SER A 253 -8.87 -18.62 0.05
C SER A 253 -9.99 -19.19 0.94
N GLN A 254 -9.99 -20.47 1.22
CA GLN A 254 -10.97 -21.08 2.12
C GLN A 254 -10.85 -20.62 3.59
N PHE A 255 -9.67 -20.17 4.02
CA PHE A 255 -9.46 -19.63 5.36
C PHE A 255 -9.71 -18.13 5.40
N THR A 256 -9.23 -17.42 4.39
CA THR A 256 -9.40 -15.98 4.29
C THR A 256 -10.82 -15.58 3.87
N GLY A 257 -11.53 -16.46 3.16
CA GLY A 257 -12.95 -16.29 2.80
C GLY A 257 -13.20 -15.31 1.67
N VAL A 258 -12.16 -14.86 0.95
CA VAL A 258 -12.31 -13.90 -0.15
C VAL A 258 -12.92 -14.57 -1.39
N TRP A 259 -12.58 -15.84 -1.64
CA TRP A 259 -13.08 -16.64 -2.75
C TRP A 259 -13.43 -18.05 -2.25
N GLU A 260 -14.56 -18.21 -1.56
CA GLU A 260 -14.95 -19.50 -1.01
C GLU A 260 -15.45 -20.45 -2.11
N ASN A 261 -14.52 -21.00 -2.88
CA ASN A 261 -14.78 -22.17 -3.71
C ASN A 261 -14.60 -23.42 -2.84
N GLY A 262 -15.70 -23.97 -2.32
CA GLY A 262 -15.69 -25.20 -1.54
C GLY A 262 -15.90 -24.98 -0.04
N LYS A 263 -15.44 -25.97 0.75
CA LYS A 263 -15.61 -25.98 2.20
C LYS A 263 -14.66 -25.01 2.88
N PRO A 264 -15.13 -24.11 3.79
CA PRO A 264 -14.27 -23.18 4.49
C PRO A 264 -13.29 -23.91 5.41
N TYR A 265 -12.09 -23.38 5.58
CA TYR A 265 -11.17 -23.78 6.63
C TYR A 265 -11.43 -22.94 7.89
N TYR A 266 -11.43 -23.61 9.04
CA TYR A 266 -11.50 -22.95 10.35
C TYR A 266 -10.15 -22.93 11.06
N PHE A 267 -9.28 -23.89 10.72
CA PHE A 267 -8.02 -24.09 11.42
C PHE A 267 -6.86 -24.01 10.43
N TRP A 268 -6.00 -23.04 10.70
CA TRP A 268 -4.80 -22.75 9.94
C TRP A 268 -3.58 -22.85 10.87
N GLY A 269 -2.46 -23.35 10.33
CA GLY A 269 -1.25 -23.63 11.07
C GLY A 269 -1.31 -25.02 11.70
N ALA A 270 -0.33 -25.87 11.38
CA ALA A 270 -0.34 -27.31 11.73
C ALA A 270 -0.60 -27.58 13.22
N ALA A 271 -0.11 -26.71 14.11
CA ALA A 271 -0.32 -26.84 15.58
C ALA A 271 -1.78 -26.59 16.00
N ASN A 272 -2.57 -25.91 15.16
CA ASN A 272 -3.97 -25.59 15.43
C ASN A 272 -4.94 -26.59 14.85
N HIS A 273 -4.48 -27.57 14.08
CA HIS A 273 -5.35 -28.58 13.49
C HIS A 273 -6.10 -29.40 14.55
N VAL A 274 -7.32 -29.77 14.20
CA VAL A 274 -8.15 -30.69 15.01
C VAL A 274 -7.91 -32.11 14.51
N PRO A 275 -7.43 -33.04 15.37
CA PRO A 275 -6.96 -34.34 14.92
C PRO A 275 -8.11 -35.30 14.57
N SER A 276 -9.31 -35.13 15.17
CA SER A 276 -10.43 -36.06 15.01
C SER A 276 -11.79 -35.38 15.21
N GLY A 277 -12.87 -36.09 14.95
CA GLY A 277 -14.25 -35.61 15.10
C GLY A 277 -14.75 -34.74 13.95
N SER A 278 -15.92 -34.13 14.08
CA SER A 278 -16.64 -33.41 13.03
C SER A 278 -15.86 -32.21 12.48
N TYR A 279 -15.02 -31.60 13.30
CA TYR A 279 -14.24 -30.41 12.92
C TYR A 279 -12.93 -30.73 12.17
N LYS A 280 -12.46 -31.99 12.15
CA LYS A 280 -11.24 -32.37 11.43
C LYS A 280 -11.22 -31.93 9.95
N ASN A 281 -12.38 -31.98 9.32
CA ASN A 281 -12.52 -31.65 7.90
C ASN A 281 -12.45 -30.13 7.61
N TYR A 282 -12.29 -29.27 8.62
CA TYR A 282 -12.12 -27.84 8.50
C TYR A 282 -10.67 -27.37 8.73
N ASN A 283 -9.73 -28.34 8.85
CA ASN A 283 -8.30 -28.03 8.84
C ASN A 283 -7.88 -27.56 7.44
N SER A 284 -6.98 -26.59 7.37
CA SER A 284 -6.30 -26.25 6.13
C SER A 284 -5.56 -27.46 5.56
N THR A 285 -5.58 -27.60 4.23
CA THR A 285 -4.86 -28.65 3.52
C THR A 285 -3.77 -28.11 2.61
N TRP A 286 -3.66 -26.77 2.52
CA TRP A 286 -2.65 -26.05 1.77
C TRP A 286 -2.55 -24.61 2.28
N GLY A 287 -1.55 -23.86 1.83
CA GLY A 287 -1.44 -22.40 2.06
C GLY A 287 -1.02 -22.06 3.49
N GLU A 288 -0.37 -22.96 4.22
CA GLU A 288 0.06 -22.75 5.59
C GLU A 288 1.46 -22.10 5.67
N GLU A 289 2.13 -22.14 6.82
CA GLU A 289 3.30 -21.35 7.18
C GLU A 289 4.43 -21.36 6.13
N SER A 290 4.72 -22.54 5.59
CA SER A 290 5.79 -22.68 4.57
C SER A 290 5.41 -22.05 3.24
N TYR A 291 4.14 -22.18 2.84
CA TYR A 291 3.62 -21.55 1.63
C TYR A 291 3.67 -20.02 1.74
N LEU A 292 3.17 -19.46 2.86
CA LEU A 292 3.22 -18.03 3.15
C LEU A 292 4.66 -17.50 3.03
N SER A 293 5.60 -18.13 3.71
CA SER A 293 7.01 -17.73 3.68
C SER A 293 7.60 -17.80 2.27
N ALA A 294 7.26 -18.85 1.50
CA ALA A 294 7.72 -18.99 0.13
C ALA A 294 7.18 -17.88 -0.79
N GLN A 295 5.90 -17.50 -0.65
CA GLN A 295 5.30 -16.44 -1.43
C GLN A 295 5.99 -15.07 -1.16
N PHE A 296 6.20 -14.73 0.10
CA PHE A 296 6.82 -13.43 0.44
C PHE A 296 8.30 -13.38 0.05
N ASN A 297 9.02 -14.51 0.13
CA ASN A 297 10.40 -14.58 -0.37
C ASN A 297 10.50 -14.37 -1.89
N LYS A 298 9.49 -14.71 -2.69
CA LYS A 298 9.46 -14.36 -4.11
C LYS A 298 9.46 -12.84 -4.31
N MET A 299 8.61 -12.12 -3.56
CA MET A 299 8.55 -10.65 -3.62
C MET A 299 9.84 -10.01 -3.12
N LYS A 300 10.42 -10.54 -2.02
CA LYS A 300 11.71 -10.11 -1.53
C LYS A 300 12.79 -10.19 -2.60
N ALA A 301 12.94 -11.36 -3.22
CA ALA A 301 13.97 -11.58 -4.25
C ALA A 301 13.76 -10.72 -5.51
N LYS A 302 12.49 -10.48 -5.89
CA LYS A 302 12.17 -9.72 -7.10
C LYS A 302 12.35 -8.22 -6.91
N PHE A 303 11.97 -7.66 -5.75
CA PHE A 303 11.88 -6.23 -5.50
C PHE A 303 12.70 -5.75 -4.30
N ALA A 304 12.47 -6.26 -3.09
CA ALA A 304 13.08 -5.74 -1.88
C ALA A 304 14.61 -5.84 -1.87
N ASP A 305 15.18 -6.94 -2.35
CA ASP A 305 16.63 -7.13 -2.49
C ASP A 305 17.26 -6.17 -3.52
N LYS A 306 16.43 -5.51 -4.33
CA LYS A 306 16.83 -4.45 -5.29
C LYS A 306 16.53 -3.05 -4.77
N GLY A 307 16.12 -2.91 -3.50
CA GLY A 307 15.81 -1.62 -2.89
C GLY A 307 14.42 -1.08 -3.20
N ILE A 308 13.54 -1.86 -3.85
CA ILE A 308 12.17 -1.48 -4.15
C ILE A 308 11.25 -2.06 -3.06
N PRO A 309 10.66 -1.24 -2.19
CA PRO A 309 9.74 -1.73 -1.18
C PRO A 309 8.43 -2.21 -1.79
N VAL A 310 7.77 -3.14 -1.11
CA VAL A 310 6.48 -3.69 -1.54
C VAL A 310 5.39 -3.26 -0.56
N LEU A 311 4.24 -2.87 -1.06
CA LEU A 311 3.02 -2.75 -0.27
C LEU A 311 2.28 -4.10 -0.34
N LEU A 312 2.11 -4.77 0.80
CA LEU A 312 1.11 -5.80 0.95
C LEU A 312 -0.21 -5.08 1.28
N GLY A 313 -0.85 -4.53 0.23
CA GLY A 313 -1.95 -3.57 0.34
C GLY A 313 -3.17 -4.15 1.02
N GLU A 314 -3.36 -5.47 0.89
CA GLU A 314 -4.44 -6.18 1.54
C GLU A 314 -4.00 -7.58 1.98
N PHE A 315 -4.41 -7.93 3.19
CA PHE A 315 -4.42 -9.30 3.71
C PHE A 315 -5.46 -9.41 4.82
N GLY A 316 -5.91 -10.63 5.12
CA GLY A 316 -6.80 -10.86 6.25
C GLY A 316 -7.29 -12.30 6.30
N ALA A 317 -8.00 -12.63 7.36
CA ALA A 317 -8.64 -13.93 7.53
C ALA A 317 -10.01 -13.76 8.16
N ASN A 318 -10.98 -14.56 7.73
CA ASN A 318 -12.33 -14.53 8.24
C ASN A 318 -12.42 -15.16 9.64
N TRP A 319 -12.70 -14.34 10.64
CA TRP A 319 -13.11 -14.85 11.95
C TRP A 319 -14.55 -15.39 11.90
N ARG A 320 -14.80 -16.48 12.64
CA ARG A 320 -16.10 -17.17 12.70
C ARG A 320 -16.46 -17.49 14.14
N SER A 321 -17.75 -17.42 14.49
CA SER A 321 -18.26 -17.94 15.75
C SER A 321 -18.60 -19.42 15.59
N ILE A 322 -17.79 -20.27 16.21
CA ILE A 322 -17.94 -21.73 16.16
C ILE A 322 -18.60 -22.16 17.45
N GLY A 323 -19.79 -22.79 17.38
CA GLY A 323 -20.60 -23.16 18.57
C GLY A 323 -19.97 -24.18 19.53
N ASN A 324 -18.71 -24.54 19.36
CA ASN A 324 -17.94 -25.46 20.20
C ASN A 324 -16.73 -24.76 20.82
N THR A 325 -16.64 -24.69 22.15
CA THR A 325 -15.60 -23.95 22.87
C THR A 325 -14.17 -24.42 22.52
N ALA A 326 -13.94 -25.73 22.37
CA ALA A 326 -12.60 -26.22 22.04
C ALA A 326 -12.21 -25.89 20.60
N ALA A 327 -13.15 -26.02 19.66
CA ALA A 327 -12.95 -25.64 18.27
C ALA A 327 -12.76 -24.11 18.14
N GLN A 328 -13.53 -23.31 18.90
CA GLN A 328 -13.36 -21.84 18.92
C GLN A 328 -11.95 -21.44 19.35
N LYS A 329 -11.42 -22.02 20.42
CA LYS A 329 -10.04 -21.74 20.86
C LYS A 329 -9.00 -22.03 19.78
N LYS A 330 -9.19 -23.13 19.03
CA LYS A 330 -8.30 -23.51 17.91
C LYS A 330 -8.45 -22.53 16.73
N HIS A 331 -9.67 -22.09 16.43
CA HIS A 331 -9.94 -21.08 15.42
C HIS A 331 -9.30 -19.73 15.78
N ASP A 332 -9.52 -19.25 17.01
CA ASP A 332 -8.94 -18.01 17.50
C ASP A 332 -7.39 -18.04 17.45
N ALA A 333 -6.79 -19.18 17.84
CA ALA A 333 -5.35 -19.41 17.71
C ALA A 333 -4.88 -19.39 16.24
N SER A 334 -5.69 -19.92 15.32
CA SER A 334 -5.41 -19.89 13.88
C SER A 334 -5.45 -18.46 13.32
N ILE A 335 -6.46 -17.68 13.68
CA ILE A 335 -6.59 -16.26 13.31
C ILE A 335 -5.40 -15.45 13.83
N LYS A 336 -5.05 -15.64 15.10
CA LYS A 336 -3.90 -14.97 15.72
C LYS A 336 -2.59 -15.32 15.01
N LEU A 337 -2.34 -16.63 14.79
CA LEU A 337 -1.11 -17.10 14.17
C LEU A 337 -0.99 -16.62 12.73
N PHE A 338 -2.06 -16.68 11.93
CA PHE A 338 -2.08 -16.20 10.55
C PHE A 338 -1.69 -14.72 10.48
N ASN A 339 -2.40 -13.86 11.22
CA ASN A 339 -2.12 -12.42 11.23
C ASN A 339 -0.70 -12.11 11.71
N LYS A 340 -0.21 -12.80 12.75
CA LYS A 340 1.17 -12.67 13.24
C LYS A 340 2.18 -12.98 12.16
N LEU A 341 2.05 -14.15 11.53
CA LEU A 341 3.03 -14.62 10.55
C LEU A 341 2.97 -13.81 9.24
N VAL A 342 1.78 -13.39 8.79
CA VAL A 342 1.68 -12.49 7.64
C VAL A 342 2.42 -11.18 7.92
N VAL A 343 2.13 -10.52 9.04
CA VAL A 343 2.75 -9.23 9.37
C VAL A 343 4.26 -9.37 9.57
N GLN A 344 4.70 -10.35 10.35
CA GLN A 344 6.12 -10.57 10.63
C GLN A 344 6.91 -10.88 9.36
N ASN A 345 6.44 -11.84 8.54
CA ASN A 345 7.13 -12.24 7.32
C ASN A 345 7.11 -11.12 6.27
N ALA A 346 6.01 -10.37 6.14
CA ALA A 346 5.94 -9.22 5.25
C ALA A 346 7.04 -8.21 5.59
N ILE A 347 7.15 -7.78 6.84
CA ILE A 347 8.17 -6.84 7.29
C ILE A 347 9.58 -7.40 7.03
N ASN A 348 9.84 -8.67 7.35
CA ASN A 348 11.11 -9.34 7.11
C ASN A 348 11.48 -9.44 5.62
N CYS A 349 10.49 -9.36 4.74
CA CYS A 349 10.65 -9.38 3.28
C CYS A 349 10.61 -7.99 2.63
N GLY A 350 10.69 -6.90 3.41
CA GLY A 350 10.64 -5.53 2.89
C GLY A 350 9.26 -5.14 2.35
N MET A 351 8.20 -5.67 2.97
CA MET A 351 6.82 -5.42 2.60
C MET A 351 6.09 -4.71 3.75
N VAL A 352 5.22 -3.75 3.42
CA VAL A 352 4.35 -3.04 4.37
C VAL A 352 3.00 -3.75 4.43
N PRO A 353 2.67 -4.48 5.51
CA PRO A 353 1.39 -5.20 5.61
C PRO A 353 0.26 -4.27 6.04
N MET A 354 -0.86 -4.27 5.29
CA MET A 354 -2.09 -3.52 5.58
C MET A 354 -3.27 -4.47 5.69
N VAL A 355 -3.79 -4.66 6.92
CA VAL A 355 -4.92 -5.57 7.14
C VAL A 355 -6.20 -5.01 6.53
N TRP A 356 -6.98 -5.87 5.83
CA TRP A 356 -8.30 -5.53 5.32
C TRP A 356 -9.36 -5.57 6.41
N ASP A 357 -10.26 -4.59 6.43
CA ASP A 357 -11.32 -4.43 7.45
C ASP A 357 -12.61 -3.89 6.83
N ILE A 358 -13.68 -4.68 6.87
CA ILE A 358 -14.97 -4.36 6.26
C ILE A 358 -15.99 -3.70 7.18
N ASN A 359 -15.66 -3.51 8.47
CA ASN A 359 -16.55 -2.95 9.50
C ASN A 359 -17.91 -3.66 9.65
N VAL A 360 -17.94 -4.97 9.52
CA VAL A 360 -19.15 -5.76 9.83
C VAL A 360 -18.98 -6.41 11.20
N ALA A 361 -19.62 -5.85 12.22
CA ALA A 361 -19.41 -6.25 13.62
C ALA A 361 -20.63 -6.96 14.24
N ASN A 362 -21.55 -7.47 13.43
CA ASN A 362 -22.78 -8.14 13.87
C ASN A 362 -22.88 -9.56 13.32
N GLN A 363 -21.85 -10.36 13.56
CA GLN A 363 -21.80 -11.72 13.07
C GLN A 363 -22.76 -12.67 13.77
N SER A 364 -23.42 -13.55 13.00
CA SER A 364 -24.18 -14.70 13.50
C SER A 364 -23.66 -16.00 12.88
N GLY A 365 -23.41 -17.01 13.72
CA GLY A 365 -23.02 -18.34 13.29
C GLY A 365 -21.61 -18.39 12.65
N THR A 366 -21.43 -19.32 11.72
CA THR A 366 -20.12 -19.62 11.11
C THR A 366 -19.80 -18.84 9.83
N THR A 367 -20.62 -17.83 9.48
CA THR A 367 -20.30 -16.91 8.39
C THR A 367 -19.01 -16.17 8.70
N GLY A 368 -18.06 -16.17 7.78
CA GLY A 368 -16.77 -15.52 7.98
C GLY A 368 -16.90 -13.99 7.90
N ILE A 369 -16.20 -13.30 8.78
CA ILE A 369 -16.14 -11.83 8.79
C ILE A 369 -14.70 -11.36 8.91
N MET A 370 -14.29 -10.45 8.03
CA MET A 370 -12.97 -9.82 8.04
C MET A 370 -13.07 -8.41 8.64
N THR A 371 -13.35 -8.36 9.94
CA THR A 371 -13.40 -7.12 10.72
C THR A 371 -12.46 -7.23 11.91
N VAL A 372 -11.57 -6.26 12.05
CA VAL A 372 -10.66 -6.12 13.21
C VAL A 372 -11.22 -5.08 14.19
N ILE A 373 -11.70 -3.96 13.66
CA ILE A 373 -12.20 -2.82 14.43
C ILE A 373 -13.69 -2.61 14.16
N ASN A 374 -14.48 -2.52 15.22
CA ASN A 374 -15.85 -2.03 15.17
C ASN A 374 -15.83 -0.50 15.18
N ARG A 375 -16.04 0.10 14.02
CA ARG A 375 -16.02 1.56 13.85
C ARG A 375 -17.23 2.24 14.49
N GLY A 376 -18.35 1.52 14.65
CA GLY A 376 -19.57 2.07 15.23
C GLY A 376 -19.43 2.48 16.71
N ASN A 377 -18.50 1.87 17.45
CA ASN A 377 -18.27 2.15 18.86
C ASN A 377 -16.79 2.28 19.26
N CYS A 378 -15.89 2.34 18.29
CA CYS A 378 -14.45 2.44 18.51
C CYS A 378 -13.93 1.34 19.45
N SER A 379 -14.17 0.07 19.12
CA SER A 379 -13.68 -1.08 19.89
C SER A 379 -12.98 -2.11 19.00
N VAL A 380 -12.14 -2.97 19.58
CA VAL A 380 -11.59 -4.12 18.88
C VAL A 380 -12.68 -5.18 18.76
N PHE A 381 -13.03 -5.56 17.53
CA PHE A 381 -13.98 -6.64 17.25
C PHE A 381 -13.32 -8.01 17.29
N CYS A 382 -12.23 -8.19 16.54
CA CYS A 382 -11.49 -9.45 16.47
C CYS A 382 -10.19 -9.36 17.28
N THR A 383 -10.25 -9.66 18.57
CA THR A 383 -9.09 -9.65 19.47
C THR A 383 -7.95 -10.56 18.96
N PRO A 384 -8.19 -11.83 18.52
CA PRO A 384 -7.11 -12.66 18.01
C PRO A 384 -6.37 -12.06 16.81
N ALA A 385 -7.08 -11.40 15.89
CA ALA A 385 -6.44 -10.73 14.76
C ALA A 385 -5.58 -9.55 15.24
N MET A 386 -6.13 -8.70 16.12
CA MET A 386 -5.39 -7.54 16.65
C MET A 386 -4.13 -7.95 17.40
N GLU A 387 -4.22 -8.99 18.25
CA GLU A 387 -3.05 -9.56 18.94
C GLU A 387 -2.00 -10.07 17.96
N GLY A 388 -2.42 -10.83 16.93
CA GLY A 388 -1.53 -11.35 15.90
C GLY A 388 -0.81 -10.22 15.15
N ILE A 389 -1.52 -9.19 14.72
CA ILE A 389 -0.97 -8.01 14.05
C ILE A 389 0.09 -7.32 14.95
N THR A 390 -0.24 -7.10 16.22
CA THR A 390 0.66 -6.43 17.17
C THR A 390 1.92 -7.25 17.41
N GLU A 391 1.80 -8.57 17.63
CA GLU A 391 2.94 -9.47 17.84
C GLU A 391 3.80 -9.57 16.57
N GLY A 392 3.18 -9.65 15.39
CA GLY A 392 3.87 -9.70 14.11
C GLY A 392 4.68 -8.42 13.86
N ALA A 393 4.09 -7.26 14.11
CA ALA A 393 4.75 -5.96 13.94
C ALA A 393 5.93 -5.78 14.90
N SER A 394 5.80 -6.23 16.15
CA SER A 394 6.88 -6.13 17.14
C SER A 394 8.04 -7.11 16.87
N SER A 395 7.77 -8.22 16.19
CA SER A 395 8.74 -9.28 15.88
C SER A 395 9.39 -9.12 14.50
N GLY A 396 8.75 -8.37 13.59
CA GLY A 396 9.26 -8.09 12.25
C GLY A 396 10.50 -7.21 12.26
N ARG A 397 11.37 -7.39 11.25
CA ARG A 397 12.59 -6.59 11.08
C ARG A 397 12.69 -6.15 9.63
N TRP A 398 12.60 -4.84 9.42
CA TRP A 398 12.75 -4.26 8.09
C TRP A 398 14.13 -4.57 7.50
N THR A 399 14.17 -5.00 6.25
CA THR A 399 15.40 -5.52 5.63
C THR A 399 15.92 -4.67 4.47
N ILE A 400 15.11 -3.75 3.93
CA ILE A 400 15.58 -2.85 2.86
C ILE A 400 16.41 -1.74 3.51
N ALA A 401 17.61 -1.50 2.96
CA ALA A 401 18.47 -0.42 3.45
C ALA A 401 17.81 0.96 3.23
N THR A 402 17.76 1.76 4.29
CA THR A 402 17.22 3.13 4.29
C THR A 402 18.30 4.19 4.19
N GLY A 403 19.23 4.04 3.24
CA GLY A 403 20.27 5.04 2.95
C GLY A 403 21.51 5.02 3.82
N ILE A 404 21.54 4.24 4.92
CA ILE A 404 22.72 4.01 5.74
C ILE A 404 22.93 2.51 5.92
N ASP A 405 23.81 1.90 5.13
CA ASP A 405 24.19 0.50 5.29
C ASP A 405 25.21 0.37 6.45
N PHE A 406 24.97 -0.58 7.35
CA PHE A 406 26.02 -0.99 8.30
C PHE A 406 27.03 -1.87 7.59
N VAL A 407 28.30 -1.52 7.64
CA VAL A 407 29.37 -2.39 7.13
C VAL A 407 29.44 -3.61 8.05
N LYS A 408 28.99 -4.78 7.57
CA LYS A 408 29.52 -6.05 8.06
C LYS A 408 30.94 -6.16 7.48
N SER A 409 31.94 -6.22 8.35
CA SER A 409 33.33 -6.43 7.96
C SER A 409 33.49 -7.85 7.40
N GLU A 410 33.21 -8.04 6.11
CA GLU A 410 33.76 -9.16 5.37
C GLU A 410 35.07 -8.68 4.73
N ALA A 411 36.16 -9.36 5.07
CA ALA A 411 37.50 -9.06 4.56
C ALA A 411 37.52 -9.29 3.03
N THR A 412 37.36 -8.22 2.25
CA THR A 412 37.67 -8.24 0.82
C THR A 412 39.03 -7.62 0.58
N THR A 413 39.89 -8.34 -0.11
CA THR A 413 41.31 -8.09 -0.35
C THR A 413 41.66 -6.98 -1.36
N MET A 414 40.78 -6.00 -1.56
CA MET A 414 41.07 -4.82 -2.41
C MET A 414 41.07 -3.53 -1.56
N PRO A 415 41.98 -2.59 -1.78
CA PRO A 415 42.00 -1.34 -1.03
C PRO A 415 40.79 -0.47 -1.38
N VAL A 416 39.76 -0.54 -0.53
CA VAL A 416 38.53 0.23 -0.69
C VAL A 416 38.81 1.66 -0.24
N LYS A 417 38.66 2.64 -1.13
CA LYS A 417 38.73 4.06 -0.78
C LYS A 417 37.46 4.48 -0.03
N ALA A 418 37.62 4.96 1.21
CA ALA A 418 36.56 5.51 2.03
C ALA A 418 36.78 7.00 2.25
N TYR A 419 35.71 7.78 2.30
CA TYR A 419 35.73 9.22 2.53
C TYR A 419 34.80 9.60 3.68
N ASN A 420 35.15 10.60 4.48
CA ASN A 420 34.24 11.20 5.44
C ASN A 420 33.24 12.15 4.74
N LEU A 421 32.32 12.75 5.50
CA LEU A 421 31.33 13.70 4.96
C LEU A 421 31.94 14.98 4.37
N GLN A 422 33.18 15.30 4.73
CA GLN A 422 33.94 16.43 4.18
C GLN A 422 34.73 16.07 2.91
N GLY A 423 34.59 14.83 2.41
CA GLY A 423 35.29 14.35 1.22
C GLY A 423 36.77 13.98 1.43
N GLN A 424 37.23 13.89 2.69
CA GLN A 424 38.61 13.50 3.00
C GLN A 424 38.72 11.98 3.02
N LEU A 425 39.82 11.45 2.48
CA LEU A 425 40.13 10.02 2.49
C LEU A 425 40.37 9.55 3.95
N VAL A 426 39.63 8.52 4.34
CA VAL A 426 39.69 7.89 5.67
C VAL A 426 39.79 6.38 5.53
N THR A 427 40.07 5.69 6.63
CA THR A 427 40.02 4.23 6.62
C THR A 427 38.57 3.74 6.60
N PRO A 428 38.24 2.61 5.94
CA PRO A 428 36.89 2.07 5.93
C PRO A 428 36.26 1.85 7.32
N ASN A 429 37.08 1.66 8.35
CA ASN A 429 36.67 1.43 9.73
C ASN A 429 36.66 2.70 10.60
N THR A 430 36.81 3.89 10.02
CA THR A 430 36.73 5.15 10.76
C THR A 430 35.36 5.29 11.41
N LYS A 431 35.33 5.59 12.72
CA LYS A 431 34.08 5.79 13.47
C LYS A 431 33.25 6.93 12.88
N GLY A 432 31.94 6.76 12.82
CA GLY A 432 31.01 7.72 12.25
C GLY A 432 30.60 7.36 10.83
N ILE A 433 30.16 8.36 10.06
CA ILE A 433 29.70 8.15 8.69
C ILE A 433 30.89 8.17 7.73
N VAL A 434 31.03 7.08 6.94
CA VAL A 434 32.00 6.98 5.85
C VAL A 434 31.27 6.73 4.52
N ILE A 435 31.84 7.22 3.43
CA ILE A 435 31.35 7.03 2.07
C ILE A 435 32.30 6.08 1.33
N ILE A 436 31.76 4.93 0.87
CA ILE A 436 32.51 3.90 0.16
C ILE A 436 31.77 3.63 -1.16
N ASN A 437 32.45 3.77 -2.29
CA ASN A 437 31.85 3.56 -3.62
C ASN A 437 30.52 4.34 -3.82
N GLY A 438 30.45 5.58 -3.29
CA GLY A 438 29.28 6.45 -3.40
C GLY A 438 28.15 6.13 -2.41
N LYS A 439 28.29 5.11 -1.57
CA LYS A 439 27.31 4.74 -0.53
C LYS A 439 27.77 5.19 0.85
N LYS A 440 26.82 5.59 1.72
CA LYS A 440 27.09 6.00 3.11
C LYS A 440 27.00 4.80 4.04
N TYR A 441 27.96 4.67 4.94
CA TYR A 441 28.06 3.64 5.99
C TYR A 441 28.26 4.30 7.34
N PHE A 442 27.74 3.70 8.38
CA PHE A 442 27.94 4.15 9.76
C PHE A 442 28.71 3.12 10.57
N ASN A 443 29.91 3.47 11.00
CA ASN A 443 30.75 2.65 11.87
C ASN A 443 30.62 3.11 13.35
N ARG A 444 30.27 2.22 14.23
CA ARG A 444 30.18 2.45 15.68
C ARG A 444 31.51 2.46 16.38
#